data_8971f908b1ea356e5d2942f9f52a1350
#
_entry.id   8971f908b1ea356e5d2942f9f52a1350
#
_cell.length_a   1.000
_cell.length_b   1.000
_cell.length_c   1.000
_cell.angle_alpha   90.00
_cell.angle_beta   90.00
_cell.angle_gamma   90.00
#
_symmetry.space_group_name_H-M   'P 1'
#
loop_
_entity.id
_entity.type
_entity.pdbx_description
1 polymer ?
#
loop_
_entity_poly.entity_id
_entity_poly.type
_entity_poly.pdbx_seq_one_letter_code
_entity_poly.pdbx_strand_id
1 'polypeptide(L)'
;MSEPTPDRRIRVALVFGGRSSEHAVSCATAASVLEAMDRDRYDVVPVGIARDGHWVLAPDDPAPLRLAPGHVPEVDGSAASVIVPTSATDRTLVVHEPGEPPRTLGEVDVVFPLLHGPFGEDGTIQGLLDLADVRYVGSGVTASAVMMDKHMMKVVLAAAGLPVGPYVVITDKDWGRDRAGSLRRVASLGWPVFVKPARAGSSMGISRVTRPEDLEAAVEDAREHDPKVVVEAAVFGREIECGVLEGHGTDPTRTSVPGECIVVRNHDFYDFEAKYLAGDDVRLDAPADLPADVADRIRSMAAAAFDAAGCEGLARVDFFLTDGGDVLVNEVNTMPGFTPSSMFPRMWAATGISYPELIDELVSLALERRAGLR
;
A
#
# COMPACT_ATOMS: atom_id res chain seq x y z
N MET A 1 -21.40 -15.01 19.78
CA MET A 1 -21.29 -13.71 19.06
C MET A 1 -22.61 -13.01 19.23
N SER A 2 -22.65 -11.93 20.00
CA SER A 2 -23.84 -11.09 20.12
C SER A 2 -24.04 -10.37 18.79
N GLU A 3 -25.22 -10.50 18.18
CA GLU A 3 -25.63 -9.67 17.06
C GLU A 3 -25.52 -8.19 17.45
N PRO A 4 -25.08 -7.30 16.54
CA PRO A 4 -25.02 -5.89 16.84
C PRO A 4 -26.45 -5.41 17.20
N THR A 5 -26.58 -4.77 18.34
CA THR A 5 -27.80 -4.05 18.70
C THR A 5 -28.04 -2.96 17.66
N PRO A 6 -29.27 -2.74 17.16
CA PRO A 6 -29.57 -1.85 16.02
C PRO A 6 -29.22 -0.37 16.20
N ASP A 7 -28.63 0.02 17.32
CA ASP A 7 -28.42 1.43 17.73
C ASP A 7 -26.95 1.78 18.05
N ARG A 8 -25.98 0.84 17.86
CA ARG A 8 -24.57 1.10 18.15
C ARG A 8 -23.79 1.39 16.87
N ARG A 9 -23.15 2.57 16.79
CA ARG A 9 -22.20 2.88 15.73
C ARG A 9 -21.04 1.87 15.73
N ILE A 10 -20.56 1.55 14.52
CA ILE A 10 -19.40 0.69 14.32
C ILE A 10 -18.15 1.46 14.78
N ARG A 11 -17.39 0.92 15.72
CA ARG A 11 -16.17 1.56 16.20
C ARG A 11 -14.97 1.19 15.33
N VAL A 12 -14.45 2.21 14.66
CA VAL A 12 -13.30 2.09 13.74
C VAL A 12 -12.07 2.73 14.37
N ALA A 13 -11.01 1.95 14.63
CA ALA A 13 -9.71 2.50 14.96
C ALA A 13 -8.98 2.84 13.65
N LEU A 14 -8.81 4.13 13.37
CA LEU A 14 -8.09 4.61 12.21
C LEU A 14 -6.62 4.75 12.57
N VAL A 15 -5.75 3.87 12.03
CA VAL A 15 -4.33 3.80 12.39
C VAL A 15 -3.49 4.43 11.28
N PHE A 16 -2.65 5.40 11.62
CA PHE A 16 -1.85 6.17 10.65
C PHE A 16 -0.50 6.63 11.20
N GLY A 17 0.34 7.22 10.33
CA GLY A 17 1.70 7.65 10.64
C GLY A 17 2.72 6.55 10.38
N GLY A 18 3.35 6.04 11.43
CA GLY A 18 4.28 4.92 11.35
C GLY A 18 5.74 5.32 11.16
N ARG A 19 6.61 4.31 11.14
CA ARG A 19 8.08 4.47 11.11
C ARG A 19 8.65 4.62 9.69
N SER A 20 7.82 4.41 8.66
CA SER A 20 8.26 4.47 7.27
C SER A 20 8.54 5.90 6.80
N SER A 21 9.23 6.05 5.68
CA SER A 21 9.43 7.34 5.00
C SER A 21 8.11 7.98 4.55
N GLU A 22 7.05 7.18 4.41
CA GLU A 22 5.72 7.60 3.96
C GLU A 22 4.80 8.10 5.10
N HIS A 23 5.37 8.38 6.27
CA HIS A 23 4.64 8.86 7.46
C HIS A 23 3.70 10.04 7.16
N ALA A 24 4.20 11.06 6.47
CA ALA A 24 3.41 12.24 6.13
C ALA A 24 2.24 11.94 5.18
N VAL A 25 2.45 11.01 4.22
CA VAL A 25 1.40 10.55 3.30
C VAL A 25 0.31 9.81 4.06
N SER A 26 0.71 8.97 5.01
CA SER A 26 -0.19 8.26 5.91
C SER A 26 -1.04 9.23 6.74
N CYS A 27 -0.44 10.28 7.30
CA CYS A 27 -1.18 11.33 8.00
C CYS A 27 -2.19 12.05 7.08
N ALA A 28 -1.77 12.44 5.88
CA ALA A 28 -2.64 13.11 4.90
C ALA A 28 -3.81 12.21 4.45
N THR A 29 -3.54 10.93 4.29
CA THR A 29 -4.57 9.91 4.01
C THR A 29 -5.57 9.84 5.16
N ALA A 30 -5.09 9.79 6.41
CA ALA A 30 -5.95 9.77 7.59
C ALA A 30 -6.82 11.03 7.69
N ALA A 31 -6.28 12.21 7.39
CA ALA A 31 -7.07 13.45 7.33
C ALA A 31 -8.28 13.31 6.38
N SER A 32 -8.01 12.80 5.17
CA SER A 32 -9.04 12.63 4.15
C SER A 32 -10.11 11.61 4.55
N VAL A 33 -9.71 10.49 5.15
CA VAL A 33 -10.63 9.46 5.63
C VAL A 33 -11.46 9.97 6.81
N LEU A 34 -10.85 10.67 7.78
CA LEU A 34 -11.55 11.29 8.91
C LEU A 34 -12.64 12.26 8.46
N GLU A 35 -12.40 13.03 7.40
CA GLU A 35 -13.37 13.97 6.84
C GLU A 35 -14.53 13.27 6.11
N ALA A 36 -14.25 12.12 5.48
CA ALA A 36 -15.21 11.43 4.62
C ALA A 36 -16.06 10.39 5.35
N MET A 37 -15.64 9.91 6.53
CA MET A 37 -16.38 8.91 7.31
C MET A 37 -17.68 9.49 7.86
N ASP A 38 -18.78 8.77 7.65
CA ASP A 38 -20.10 9.09 8.20
C ASP A 38 -20.12 8.92 9.73
N ARG A 39 -20.22 10.03 10.45
CA ARG A 39 -20.22 10.05 11.92
C ARG A 39 -21.52 9.55 12.56
N ASP A 40 -22.59 9.42 11.81
CA ASP A 40 -23.81 8.77 12.27
C ASP A 40 -23.67 7.24 12.26
N ARG A 41 -22.87 6.72 11.35
CA ARG A 41 -22.60 5.28 11.20
C ARG A 41 -21.36 4.81 12.00
N TYR A 42 -20.31 5.64 12.05
CA TYR A 42 -19.03 5.28 12.63
C TYR A 42 -18.68 6.07 13.88
N ASP A 43 -18.17 5.37 14.88
CA ASP A 43 -17.47 5.92 16.04
C ASP A 43 -15.96 5.76 15.78
N VAL A 44 -15.33 6.84 15.32
CA VAL A 44 -13.92 6.79 14.86
C VAL A 44 -12.98 7.13 16.00
N VAL A 45 -11.98 6.27 16.20
CA VAL A 45 -10.89 6.45 17.15
C VAL A 45 -9.59 6.67 16.37
N PRO A 46 -9.09 7.90 16.24
CA PRO A 46 -7.82 8.16 15.56
C PRO A 46 -6.65 7.70 16.43
N VAL A 47 -5.81 6.82 15.87
CA VAL A 47 -4.63 6.26 16.53
C VAL A 47 -3.41 6.56 15.67
N GLY A 48 -2.56 7.46 16.14
CA GLY A 48 -1.32 7.79 15.48
C GLY A 48 -0.18 6.87 15.91
N ILE A 49 0.71 6.54 14.98
CA ILE A 49 2.00 5.90 15.30
C ILE A 49 3.10 6.92 14.98
N ALA A 50 3.82 7.36 16.00
CA ALA A 50 4.92 8.28 15.84
C ALA A 50 6.10 7.63 15.09
N ARG A 51 7.09 8.43 14.65
CA ARG A 51 8.26 7.94 13.90
C ARG A 51 9.15 6.97 14.68
N ASP A 52 9.13 7.08 16.00
CA ASP A 52 9.84 6.15 16.90
C ASP A 52 9.07 4.84 17.18
N GLY A 53 7.81 4.76 16.71
CA GLY A 53 6.93 3.60 16.86
C GLY A 53 5.96 3.68 18.04
N HIS A 54 5.92 4.78 18.80
CA HIS A 54 4.92 4.97 19.85
C HIS A 54 3.52 5.13 19.27
N TRP A 55 2.56 4.40 19.84
CA TRP A 55 1.15 4.48 19.52
C TRP A 55 0.49 5.50 20.44
N VAL A 56 -0.19 6.48 19.87
CA VAL A 56 -0.79 7.58 20.61
C VAL A 56 -2.23 7.81 20.18
N LEU A 57 -3.05 8.31 21.10
CA LEU A 57 -4.39 8.79 20.78
C LEU A 57 -4.25 10.15 20.09
N ALA A 58 -4.60 10.21 18.82
CA ALA A 58 -4.61 11.45 18.08
C ALA A 58 -5.94 12.21 18.26
N PRO A 59 -5.94 13.54 18.10
CA PRO A 59 -7.18 14.31 18.05
C PRO A 59 -8.09 13.86 16.90
N ASP A 60 -9.39 13.89 17.11
CA ASP A 60 -10.40 13.71 16.05
C ASP A 60 -10.55 15.03 15.27
N ASP A 61 -9.44 15.49 14.71
CA ASP A 61 -9.33 16.70 13.92
C ASP A 61 -8.42 16.45 12.71
N PRO A 62 -8.93 16.50 11.48
CA PRO A 62 -8.13 16.29 10.28
C PRO A 62 -7.16 17.44 9.98
N ALA A 63 -7.37 18.64 10.52
CA ALA A 63 -6.62 19.83 10.12
C ALA A 63 -5.10 19.72 10.33
N PRO A 64 -4.58 19.21 11.48
CA PRO A 64 -3.14 19.04 11.68
C PRO A 64 -2.50 17.96 10.80
N LEU A 65 -3.31 17.05 10.27
CA LEU A 65 -2.85 15.90 9.47
C LEU A 65 -2.78 16.21 7.97
N ARG A 66 -3.26 17.38 7.53
CA ARG A 66 -3.24 17.76 6.10
C ARG A 66 -1.84 18.13 5.64
N LEU A 67 -1.46 17.60 4.48
CA LEU A 67 -0.26 18.04 3.77
C LEU A 67 -0.55 19.40 3.11
N ALA A 68 0.29 20.39 3.37
CA ALA A 68 0.18 21.74 2.80
C ALA A 68 1.56 22.35 2.53
N PRO A 69 1.69 23.37 1.65
CA PRO A 69 2.94 24.07 1.44
C PRO A 69 3.51 24.60 2.77
N GLY A 70 4.72 24.16 3.11
CA GLY A 70 5.39 24.54 4.37
C GLY A 70 4.91 23.78 5.62
N HIS A 71 3.98 22.84 5.49
CA HIS A 71 3.52 21.96 6.56
C HIS A 71 3.57 20.50 6.14
N VAL A 72 4.47 19.75 6.77
CA VAL A 72 4.57 18.28 6.63
C VAL A 72 3.96 17.68 7.90
N PRO A 73 2.84 16.96 7.80
CA PRO A 73 2.17 16.44 8.99
C PRO A 73 2.99 15.35 9.66
N GLU A 74 2.94 15.34 10.99
CA GLU A 74 3.62 14.35 11.82
C GLU A 74 2.76 14.02 13.04
N VAL A 75 2.82 12.77 13.48
CA VAL A 75 2.16 12.32 14.71
C VAL A 75 2.96 12.79 15.92
N ASP A 76 2.30 13.53 16.82
CA ASP A 76 2.91 13.97 18.09
C ASP A 76 3.06 12.78 19.05
N GLY A 77 4.27 12.25 19.16
CA GLY A 77 4.60 11.12 20.04
C GLY A 77 4.50 11.45 21.55
N SER A 78 4.29 12.71 21.94
CA SER A 78 4.08 13.12 23.33
C SER A 78 2.62 12.99 23.81
N ALA A 79 1.67 12.72 22.91
CA ALA A 79 0.27 12.50 23.24
C ALA A 79 0.06 11.25 24.08
N ALA A 80 -1.15 11.07 24.62
CA ALA A 80 -1.51 9.91 25.42
C ALA A 80 -1.25 8.59 24.70
N SER A 81 -0.52 7.67 25.33
CA SER A 81 -0.18 6.38 24.72
C SER A 81 -1.41 5.50 24.55
N VAL A 82 -1.49 4.80 23.43
CA VAL A 82 -2.52 3.80 23.16
C VAL A 82 -1.88 2.40 23.24
N ILE A 83 -2.44 1.57 24.10
CA ILE A 83 -2.11 0.15 24.17
C ILE A 83 -3.13 -0.60 23.33
N VAL A 84 -2.64 -1.25 22.28
CA VAL A 84 -3.46 -2.12 21.42
C VAL A 84 -3.73 -3.44 22.13
N PRO A 85 -4.88 -4.09 21.84
CA PRO A 85 -5.16 -5.41 22.38
C PRO A 85 -4.06 -6.41 22.01
N THR A 86 -3.71 -7.26 22.95
CA THR A 86 -2.79 -8.39 22.75
C THR A 86 -3.45 -9.73 23.07
N SER A 87 -4.75 -9.72 23.33
CA SER A 87 -5.54 -10.91 23.70
C SER A 87 -6.74 -11.03 22.79
N ALA A 88 -6.97 -12.21 22.24
CA ALA A 88 -8.14 -12.51 21.42
C ALA A 88 -9.48 -12.43 22.17
N THR A 89 -9.45 -12.38 23.49
CA THR A 89 -10.65 -12.28 24.35
C THR A 89 -10.96 -10.87 24.83
N ASP A 90 -10.05 -9.92 24.59
CA ASP A 90 -10.21 -8.51 24.99
C ASP A 90 -9.68 -7.61 23.87
N ARG A 91 -10.61 -6.99 23.13
CA ARG A 91 -10.34 -6.07 22.01
C ARG A 91 -10.37 -4.60 22.43
N THR A 92 -10.24 -4.34 23.72
CA THR A 92 -10.34 -2.99 24.27
C THR A 92 -9.06 -2.21 24.01
N LEU A 93 -9.19 -1.03 23.41
CA LEU A 93 -8.11 -0.05 23.39
C LEU A 93 -7.99 0.61 24.78
N VAL A 94 -6.77 0.68 25.29
CA VAL A 94 -6.47 1.31 26.56
C VAL A 94 -5.58 2.53 26.31
N VAL A 95 -5.99 3.67 26.90
CA VAL A 95 -5.20 4.90 26.87
C VAL A 95 -4.50 5.08 28.20
N HIS A 96 -3.23 5.41 28.14
CA HIS A 96 -2.40 5.69 29.28
C HIS A 96 -1.82 7.11 29.16
N GLU A 97 -2.21 7.97 30.11
CA GLU A 97 -1.65 9.32 30.26
C GLU A 97 -0.72 9.33 31.49
N PRO A 98 0.47 9.95 31.40
CA PRO A 98 1.37 10.02 32.55
C PRO A 98 0.72 10.72 33.75
N GLY A 99 0.67 10.02 34.88
CA GLY A 99 0.07 10.54 36.12
C GLY A 99 -1.42 10.30 36.28
N GLU A 100 -2.10 9.75 35.27
CA GLU A 100 -3.51 9.39 35.32
C GLU A 100 -3.71 7.86 35.31
N PRO A 101 -4.79 7.34 35.89
CA PRO A 101 -5.15 5.94 35.77
C PRO A 101 -5.43 5.57 34.31
N PRO A 102 -5.05 4.37 33.84
CA PRO A 102 -5.43 3.91 32.53
C PRO A 102 -6.94 3.97 32.31
N ARG A 103 -7.36 4.49 31.16
CA ARG A 103 -8.78 4.52 30.76
C ARG A 103 -9.02 3.69 29.51
N THR A 104 -10.15 3.04 29.43
CA THR A 104 -10.54 2.26 28.26
C THR A 104 -11.29 3.15 27.27
N LEU A 105 -10.99 2.97 25.97
CA LEU A 105 -11.78 3.56 24.88
C LEU A 105 -12.94 2.64 24.45
N GLY A 106 -12.98 1.41 24.93
CA GLY A 106 -13.92 0.36 24.57
C GLY A 106 -13.39 -0.56 23.45
N GLU A 107 -14.19 -1.56 23.12
CA GLU A 107 -13.82 -2.55 22.10
C GLU A 107 -13.86 -1.92 20.70
N VAL A 108 -12.93 -2.34 19.84
CA VAL A 108 -12.85 -1.98 18.43
C VAL A 108 -13.53 -3.06 17.59
N ASP A 109 -14.39 -2.66 16.68
CA ASP A 109 -15.04 -3.57 15.74
C ASP A 109 -14.12 -3.87 14.54
N VAL A 110 -13.39 -2.84 14.07
CA VAL A 110 -12.46 -2.94 12.94
C VAL A 110 -11.33 -1.90 13.06
N VAL A 111 -10.14 -2.30 12.67
CA VAL A 111 -9.00 -1.39 12.47
C VAL A 111 -8.91 -1.03 11.00
N PHE A 112 -8.74 0.25 10.68
CA PHE A 112 -8.42 0.70 9.33
C PHE A 112 -6.97 1.21 9.30
N PRO A 113 -5.99 0.35 8.93
CA PRO A 113 -4.61 0.76 8.84
C PRO A 113 -4.39 1.56 7.55
N LEU A 114 -4.06 2.83 7.68
CA LEU A 114 -3.69 3.75 6.60
C LEU A 114 -2.17 3.95 6.57
N LEU A 115 -1.45 2.87 6.80
CA LEU A 115 0.01 2.84 6.85
C LEU A 115 0.57 2.44 5.49
N HIS A 116 1.58 3.15 5.01
CA HIS A 116 2.23 2.87 3.74
C HIS A 116 3.66 2.39 3.94
N GLY A 117 4.11 1.50 3.04
CA GLY A 117 5.46 0.97 3.04
C GLY A 117 5.77 0.00 4.19
N PRO A 118 7.05 -0.12 4.59
CA PRO A 118 7.49 -1.02 5.65
C PRO A 118 6.74 -0.81 6.97
N PHE A 119 6.45 -1.90 7.67
CA PHE A 119 5.64 -2.01 8.90
C PHE A 119 4.13 -1.78 8.69
N GLY A 120 3.69 -1.25 7.54
CA GLY A 120 2.30 -1.03 7.19
C GLY A 120 1.77 -2.06 6.19
N GLU A 121 2.53 -2.31 5.12
CA GLU A 121 2.14 -3.17 3.99
C GLU A 121 2.91 -4.50 3.93
N ASP A 122 3.74 -4.83 4.93
CA ASP A 122 4.65 -5.97 4.93
C ASP A 122 4.21 -7.16 5.79
N GLY A 123 2.99 -7.13 6.31
CA GLY A 123 2.45 -8.16 7.20
C GLY A 123 2.71 -7.92 8.69
N THR A 124 3.52 -6.91 9.06
CA THR A 124 3.89 -6.66 10.46
C THR A 124 2.69 -6.20 11.29
N ILE A 125 1.99 -5.15 10.85
CA ILE A 125 0.79 -4.67 11.55
C ILE A 125 -0.35 -5.71 11.47
N GLN A 126 -0.49 -6.39 10.33
CA GLN A 126 -1.48 -7.43 10.13
C GLN A 126 -1.29 -8.58 11.11
N GLY A 127 -0.03 -9.01 11.33
CA GLY A 127 0.30 -10.04 12.31
C GLY A 127 0.00 -9.64 13.76
N LEU A 128 0.19 -8.37 14.12
CA LEU A 128 -0.21 -7.85 15.43
C LEU A 128 -1.73 -7.93 15.61
N LEU A 129 -2.50 -7.55 14.59
CA LEU A 129 -3.96 -7.55 14.63
C LEU A 129 -4.54 -8.97 14.60
N ASP A 130 -3.92 -9.88 13.85
CA ASP A 130 -4.30 -11.31 13.83
C ASP A 130 -4.08 -11.96 15.20
N LEU A 131 -2.95 -11.68 15.87
CA LEU A 131 -2.69 -12.18 17.24
C LEU A 131 -3.73 -11.69 18.25
N ALA A 132 -4.25 -10.49 18.05
CA ALA A 132 -5.30 -9.89 18.88
C ALA A 132 -6.72 -10.29 18.45
N ASP A 133 -6.89 -11.08 17.39
CA ASP A 133 -8.18 -11.44 16.79
C ASP A 133 -9.04 -10.22 16.43
N VAL A 134 -8.40 -9.13 16.01
CA VAL A 134 -9.05 -7.88 15.60
C VAL A 134 -9.20 -7.85 14.09
N ARG A 135 -10.41 -7.54 13.60
CA ARG A 135 -10.66 -7.35 12.17
C ARG A 135 -9.98 -6.07 11.68
N TYR A 136 -9.50 -6.10 10.44
CA TYR A 136 -8.90 -4.92 9.82
C TYR A 136 -9.19 -4.85 8.33
N VAL A 137 -9.16 -3.65 7.80
CA VAL A 137 -9.25 -3.36 6.37
C VAL A 137 -7.94 -3.71 5.68
N GLY A 138 -8.03 -4.31 4.49
CA GLY A 138 -6.87 -4.62 3.67
C GLY A 138 -6.41 -6.07 3.77
N SER A 139 -5.37 -6.40 3.07
CA SER A 139 -4.83 -7.76 2.92
C SER A 139 -4.27 -8.32 4.22
N GLY A 140 -4.31 -9.64 4.37
CA GLY A 140 -3.72 -10.37 5.50
C GLY A 140 -2.20 -10.46 5.44
N VAL A 141 -1.61 -11.14 6.44
CA VAL A 141 -0.14 -11.26 6.62
C VAL A 141 0.55 -11.77 5.36
N THR A 142 0.06 -12.86 4.79
CA THR A 142 0.74 -13.53 3.67
C THR A 142 0.76 -12.65 2.41
N ALA A 143 -0.39 -12.11 2.02
CA ALA A 143 -0.49 -11.25 0.84
C ALA A 143 0.36 -9.99 1.01
N SER A 144 0.26 -9.32 2.15
CA SER A 144 1.05 -8.12 2.46
C SER A 144 2.55 -8.39 2.39
N ALA A 145 3.04 -9.45 3.05
CA ALA A 145 4.46 -9.78 3.07
C ALA A 145 5.01 -10.16 1.68
N VAL A 146 4.22 -10.91 0.89
CA VAL A 146 4.61 -11.36 -0.44
C VAL A 146 4.57 -10.20 -1.44
N MET A 147 3.52 -9.38 -1.41
CA MET A 147 3.38 -8.27 -2.38
C MET A 147 4.37 -7.13 -2.09
N MET A 148 4.76 -6.90 -0.85
CA MET A 148 5.80 -5.94 -0.49
C MET A 148 7.18 -6.34 -1.04
N ASP A 149 7.46 -7.63 -1.15
CA ASP A 149 8.73 -8.16 -1.64
C ASP A 149 8.69 -8.35 -3.16
N LYS A 150 9.28 -7.42 -3.92
CA LYS A 150 9.25 -7.43 -5.40
C LYS A 150 9.70 -8.75 -6.02
N HIS A 151 10.63 -9.48 -5.38
CA HIS A 151 11.03 -10.80 -5.86
C HIS A 151 9.91 -11.83 -5.64
N MET A 152 9.40 -11.94 -4.40
CA MET A 152 8.36 -12.93 -4.08
C MET A 152 7.06 -12.65 -4.84
N MET A 153 6.69 -11.39 -4.97
CA MET A 153 5.56 -10.96 -5.79
C MET A 153 5.70 -11.48 -7.24
N LYS A 154 6.85 -11.23 -7.89
CA LYS A 154 7.09 -11.72 -9.26
C LYS A 154 7.07 -13.24 -9.37
N VAL A 155 7.57 -13.96 -8.37
CA VAL A 155 7.51 -15.43 -8.33
C VAL A 155 6.06 -15.92 -8.27
N VAL A 156 5.24 -15.35 -7.39
CA VAL A 156 3.83 -15.73 -7.25
C VAL A 156 3.03 -15.40 -8.51
N LEU A 157 3.18 -14.18 -9.04
CA LEU A 157 2.47 -13.75 -10.25
C LEU A 157 2.86 -14.59 -11.48
N ALA A 158 4.15 -14.88 -11.66
CA ALA A 158 4.60 -15.73 -12.75
C ALA A 158 4.09 -17.19 -12.61
N ALA A 159 4.03 -17.72 -11.38
CA ALA A 159 3.45 -19.05 -11.13
C ALA A 159 1.94 -19.11 -11.43
N ALA A 160 1.25 -17.97 -11.28
CA ALA A 160 -0.16 -17.81 -11.68
C ALA A 160 -0.36 -17.56 -13.19
N GLY A 161 0.72 -17.56 -13.98
CA GLY A 161 0.68 -17.33 -15.43
C GLY A 161 0.56 -15.87 -15.84
N LEU A 162 0.77 -14.93 -14.89
CA LEU A 162 0.77 -13.52 -15.18
C LEU A 162 2.15 -13.06 -15.68
N PRO A 163 2.24 -12.33 -16.79
CA PRO A 163 3.49 -11.87 -17.32
C PRO A 163 4.09 -10.76 -16.45
N VAL A 164 5.37 -10.91 -16.11
CA VAL A 164 6.18 -9.92 -15.39
C VAL A 164 7.41 -9.56 -16.20
N GLY A 165 7.95 -8.36 -16.02
CA GLY A 165 9.18 -7.96 -16.69
C GLY A 165 10.39 -8.83 -16.30
N PRO A 166 11.41 -8.98 -17.17
CA PRO A 166 12.63 -9.75 -16.87
C PRO A 166 13.40 -9.12 -15.69
N TYR A 167 13.93 -9.96 -14.81
CA TYR A 167 14.63 -9.50 -13.61
C TYR A 167 15.74 -10.46 -13.14
N VAL A 168 16.65 -9.94 -12.35
CA VAL A 168 17.67 -10.69 -11.61
C VAL A 168 17.61 -10.31 -10.14
N VAL A 169 17.68 -11.30 -9.27
CA VAL A 169 17.75 -11.07 -7.81
C VAL A 169 19.18 -11.21 -7.34
N ILE A 170 19.60 -10.28 -6.50
CA ILE A 170 20.90 -10.30 -5.81
C ILE A 170 20.62 -10.33 -4.32
N THR A 171 20.90 -11.45 -3.67
CA THR A 171 20.82 -11.55 -2.21
C THR A 171 22.12 -11.07 -1.57
N ASP A 172 22.09 -10.74 -0.28
CA ASP A 172 23.31 -10.41 0.49
C ASP A 172 24.38 -11.51 0.40
N LYS A 173 23.93 -12.77 0.44
CA LYS A 173 24.83 -13.93 0.30
C LYS A 173 25.46 -14.02 -1.09
N ASP A 174 24.70 -13.79 -2.16
CA ASP A 174 25.22 -13.80 -3.53
C ASP A 174 26.24 -12.69 -3.72
N TRP A 175 25.93 -11.49 -3.22
CA TRP A 175 26.81 -10.33 -3.31
C TRP A 175 28.13 -10.52 -2.57
N GLY A 176 28.06 -11.03 -1.34
CA GLY A 176 29.26 -11.33 -0.55
C GLY A 176 30.11 -12.50 -1.10
N ARG A 177 29.45 -13.46 -1.78
CA ARG A 177 30.12 -14.67 -2.28
C ARG A 177 30.72 -14.52 -3.67
N ASP A 178 29.95 -13.92 -4.61
CA ASP A 178 30.36 -13.74 -6.01
C ASP A 178 29.74 -12.48 -6.60
N ARG A 179 30.32 -11.34 -6.23
CA ARG A 179 29.89 -10.01 -6.74
C ARG A 179 30.00 -9.96 -8.26
N ALA A 180 31.12 -10.41 -8.82
CA ALA A 180 31.34 -10.41 -10.27
C ALA A 180 30.32 -11.28 -11.02
N GLY A 181 29.96 -12.45 -10.46
CA GLY A 181 28.93 -13.30 -11.00
C GLY A 181 27.53 -12.65 -10.96
N SER A 182 27.23 -11.93 -9.88
CA SER A 182 25.99 -11.17 -9.76
C SER A 182 25.90 -10.08 -10.83
N LEU A 183 26.95 -9.29 -11.04
CA LEU A 183 27.01 -8.27 -12.08
C LEU A 183 26.86 -8.88 -13.49
N ARG A 184 27.51 -10.02 -13.77
CA ARG A 184 27.36 -10.72 -15.06
C ARG A 184 25.92 -11.20 -15.31
N ARG A 185 25.21 -11.68 -14.27
CA ARG A 185 23.78 -12.06 -14.40
C ARG A 185 22.93 -10.87 -14.80
N VAL A 186 23.15 -9.69 -14.20
CA VAL A 186 22.42 -8.47 -14.55
C VAL A 186 22.72 -8.04 -15.98
N ALA A 187 23.96 -8.15 -16.46
CA ALA A 187 24.32 -7.78 -17.82
C ALA A 187 23.52 -8.55 -18.89
N SER A 188 22.98 -9.74 -18.56
CA SER A 188 22.12 -10.51 -19.49
C SER A 188 20.73 -9.90 -19.71
N LEU A 189 20.29 -8.93 -18.88
CA LEU A 189 19.03 -8.22 -19.05
C LEU A 189 19.09 -7.16 -20.17
N GLY A 190 20.27 -6.76 -20.60
CA GLY A 190 20.45 -5.59 -21.45
C GLY A 190 20.40 -4.28 -20.66
N TRP A 191 20.46 -3.16 -21.39
CA TRP A 191 20.49 -1.82 -20.79
C TRP A 191 19.41 -0.92 -21.42
N PRO A 192 18.83 0.01 -20.68
CA PRO A 192 19.03 0.28 -19.25
C PRO A 192 18.37 -0.76 -18.34
N VAL A 193 18.80 -0.79 -17.06
CA VAL A 193 18.15 -1.56 -16.00
C VAL A 193 17.75 -0.65 -14.84
N PHE A 194 16.78 -1.09 -14.04
CA PHE A 194 16.40 -0.46 -12.78
C PHE A 194 16.85 -1.33 -11.62
N VAL A 195 17.69 -0.77 -10.75
CA VAL A 195 18.16 -1.40 -9.51
C VAL A 195 17.28 -0.95 -8.38
N LYS A 196 16.69 -1.89 -7.65
CA LYS A 196 15.66 -1.60 -6.64
C LYS A 196 15.91 -2.42 -5.38
N PRO A 197 15.75 -1.85 -4.16
CA PRO A 197 15.57 -2.65 -2.95
C PRO A 197 14.34 -3.55 -3.12
N ALA A 198 14.39 -4.78 -2.62
CA ALA A 198 13.27 -5.71 -2.78
C ALA A 198 12.01 -5.26 -2.01
N ARG A 199 12.19 -4.64 -0.83
CA ARG A 199 11.12 -4.29 0.12
C ARG A 199 11.17 -2.81 0.51
N ALA A 200 11.06 -1.94 -0.47
CA ALA A 200 10.95 -0.50 -0.26
C ALA A 200 9.76 0.06 -1.04
N GLY A 201 9.07 1.03 -0.46
CA GLY A 201 7.99 1.79 -1.08
C GLY A 201 8.49 3.11 -1.69
N SER A 202 7.58 3.84 -2.36
CA SER A 202 7.79 5.21 -2.84
C SER A 202 9.11 5.47 -3.58
N SER A 203 9.56 4.50 -4.37
CA SER A 203 10.78 4.60 -5.19
C SER A 203 12.08 4.85 -4.41
N MET A 204 12.10 4.63 -3.08
CA MET A 204 13.31 4.79 -2.27
C MET A 204 14.40 3.80 -2.69
N GLY A 205 15.62 4.31 -2.91
CA GLY A 205 16.78 3.50 -3.30
C GLY A 205 16.69 2.90 -4.70
N ILE A 206 15.81 3.43 -5.58
CA ILE A 206 15.72 3.01 -6.98
C ILE A 206 16.68 3.83 -7.84
N SER A 207 17.52 3.15 -8.61
CA SER A 207 18.45 3.75 -9.55
C SER A 207 18.25 3.21 -10.96
N ARG A 208 18.17 4.12 -11.96
CA ARG A 208 18.24 3.76 -13.38
C ARG A 208 19.69 3.71 -13.83
N VAL A 209 20.14 2.55 -14.27
CA VAL A 209 21.52 2.33 -14.71
C VAL A 209 21.54 2.13 -16.23
N THR A 210 22.28 2.99 -16.92
CA THR A 210 22.40 2.97 -18.40
C THR A 210 23.73 2.40 -18.87
N ARG A 211 24.73 2.34 -17.98
CA ARG A 211 26.09 1.89 -18.30
C ARG A 211 26.54 0.83 -17.31
N PRO A 212 27.21 -0.24 -17.76
CA PRO A 212 27.67 -1.33 -16.89
C PRO A 212 28.55 -0.89 -15.71
N GLU A 213 29.35 0.15 -15.90
CA GLU A 213 30.28 0.67 -14.89
C GLU A 213 29.59 1.30 -13.69
N ASP A 214 28.34 1.74 -13.83
CA ASP A 214 27.56 2.37 -12.75
C ASP A 214 26.77 1.33 -11.92
N LEU A 215 26.69 0.07 -12.40
CA LEU A 215 25.83 -0.96 -11.79
C LEU A 215 26.22 -1.30 -10.35
N GLU A 216 27.54 -1.45 -10.10
CA GLU A 216 28.01 -1.84 -8.77
C GLU A 216 27.65 -0.80 -7.71
N ALA A 217 27.84 0.48 -8.02
CA ALA A 217 27.47 1.58 -7.12
C ALA A 217 25.95 1.61 -6.86
N ALA A 218 25.13 1.41 -7.89
CA ALA A 218 23.67 1.37 -7.75
C ALA A 218 23.20 0.18 -6.91
N VAL A 219 23.85 -0.98 -7.01
CA VAL A 219 23.54 -2.14 -6.15
C VAL A 219 23.92 -1.87 -4.70
N GLU A 220 25.07 -1.23 -4.43
CA GLU A 220 25.45 -0.89 -3.05
C GLU A 220 24.50 0.15 -2.45
N ASP A 221 24.07 1.16 -3.21
CA ASP A 221 23.07 2.13 -2.77
C ASP A 221 21.74 1.45 -2.42
N ALA A 222 21.21 0.59 -3.29
CA ALA A 222 19.98 -0.16 -3.02
C ALA A 222 20.11 -1.07 -1.78
N ARG A 223 21.31 -1.61 -1.52
CA ARG A 223 21.59 -2.45 -0.34
C ARG A 223 21.61 -1.69 0.98
N GLU A 224 21.77 -0.38 0.97
CA GLU A 224 21.60 0.44 2.18
C GLU A 224 20.15 0.40 2.68
N HIS A 225 19.18 0.17 1.78
CA HIS A 225 17.76 0.10 2.08
C HIS A 225 17.25 -1.32 2.32
N ASP A 226 17.74 -2.32 1.57
CA ASP A 226 17.39 -3.74 1.73
C ASP A 226 18.56 -4.63 1.31
N PRO A 227 18.98 -5.61 2.13
CA PRO A 227 20.04 -6.54 1.77
C PRO A 227 19.71 -7.41 0.54
N LYS A 228 18.45 -7.46 0.11
CA LYS A 228 18.00 -8.09 -1.14
C LYS A 228 17.66 -7.04 -2.18
N VAL A 229 18.29 -7.14 -3.34
CA VAL A 229 18.12 -6.23 -4.47
C VAL A 229 17.46 -6.96 -5.64
N VAL A 230 16.52 -6.32 -6.29
CA VAL A 230 15.94 -6.77 -7.56
C VAL A 230 16.39 -5.81 -8.65
N VAL A 231 16.97 -6.35 -9.71
CA VAL A 231 17.38 -5.60 -10.89
C VAL A 231 16.47 -6.00 -12.03
N GLU A 232 15.79 -5.03 -12.62
CA GLU A 232 14.80 -5.24 -13.68
C GLU A 232 15.28 -4.65 -15.00
N ALA A 233 15.02 -5.35 -16.10
CA ALA A 233 15.15 -4.76 -17.42
C ALA A 233 14.18 -3.57 -17.55
N ALA A 234 14.61 -2.48 -18.18
CA ALA A 234 13.71 -1.37 -18.47
C ALA A 234 12.61 -1.84 -19.42
N VAL A 235 11.37 -1.56 -19.06
CA VAL A 235 10.20 -1.74 -19.91
C VAL A 235 9.78 -0.35 -20.40
N PHE A 236 9.69 -0.19 -21.72
CA PHE A 236 9.23 1.05 -22.35
C PHE A 236 7.74 0.91 -22.71
N GLY A 237 6.96 1.92 -22.35
CA GLY A 237 5.51 1.91 -22.56
C GLY A 237 4.79 2.86 -21.61
N ARG A 238 3.48 2.66 -21.51
CA ARG A 238 2.58 3.44 -20.66
C ARG A 238 2.46 2.77 -19.29
N GLU A 239 2.38 3.57 -18.22
CA GLU A 239 2.13 3.09 -16.87
C GLU A 239 0.62 3.13 -16.60
N ILE A 240 0.01 1.95 -16.49
CA ILE A 240 -1.43 1.78 -16.30
C ILE A 240 -1.67 1.16 -14.92
N GLU A 241 -2.62 1.73 -14.17
CA GLU A 241 -3.02 1.25 -12.86
C GLU A 241 -4.46 0.73 -12.91
N CYS A 242 -4.79 -0.28 -12.11
CA CYS A 242 -6.14 -0.80 -11.95
C CYS A 242 -6.45 -1.06 -10.48
N GLY A 243 -7.53 -0.45 -9.99
CA GLY A 243 -8.03 -0.68 -8.64
C GLY A 243 -8.80 -2.00 -8.55
N VAL A 244 -8.57 -2.74 -7.47
CA VAL A 244 -9.25 -4.01 -7.19
C VAL A 244 -9.89 -3.94 -5.82
N LEU A 245 -11.12 -4.44 -5.72
CA LEU A 245 -11.86 -4.68 -4.48
C LEU A 245 -12.28 -6.15 -4.41
N GLU A 246 -12.21 -6.70 -3.22
CA GLU A 246 -12.79 -7.99 -2.90
C GLU A 246 -14.30 -8.00 -3.17
N GLY A 247 -14.87 -9.14 -3.53
CA GLY A 247 -16.31 -9.33 -3.61
C GLY A 247 -16.90 -9.69 -2.24
N HIS A 248 -18.17 -9.31 -2.00
CA HIS A 248 -18.88 -9.72 -0.78
C HIS A 248 -19.19 -11.23 -0.80
N GLY A 249 -18.96 -11.90 0.32
CA GLY A 249 -19.28 -13.32 0.49
C GLY A 249 -18.64 -14.22 -0.56
N THR A 250 -19.39 -14.62 -1.59
CA THR A 250 -18.91 -15.45 -2.70
C THR A 250 -18.90 -14.72 -4.04
N ASP A 251 -19.15 -13.42 -4.03
CA ASP A 251 -19.12 -12.62 -5.24
C ASP A 251 -17.68 -12.52 -5.80
N PRO A 252 -17.53 -12.39 -7.12
CA PRO A 252 -16.23 -12.29 -7.72
C PRO A 252 -15.54 -10.98 -7.37
N THR A 253 -14.20 -11.01 -7.39
CA THR A 253 -13.34 -9.83 -7.31
C THR A 253 -13.77 -8.76 -8.32
N ARG A 254 -13.84 -7.51 -7.89
CA ARG A 254 -14.26 -6.36 -8.68
C ARG A 254 -13.07 -5.49 -9.08
N THR A 255 -13.13 -4.93 -10.27
CA THR A 255 -12.07 -4.06 -10.80
C THR A 255 -12.64 -2.72 -11.23
N SER A 256 -11.89 -1.66 -11.00
CA SER A 256 -12.20 -0.32 -11.50
C SER A 256 -11.97 -0.20 -13.01
N VAL A 257 -12.32 0.94 -13.58
CA VAL A 257 -11.73 1.37 -14.85
C VAL A 257 -10.21 1.54 -14.66
N PRO A 258 -9.37 1.19 -15.66
CA PRO A 258 -7.94 1.48 -15.59
C PRO A 258 -7.67 3.00 -15.58
N GLY A 259 -6.63 3.40 -14.85
CA GLY A 259 -6.07 4.74 -14.87
C GLY A 259 -4.69 4.77 -15.47
N GLU A 260 -4.25 5.91 -15.95
CA GLU A 260 -2.91 6.14 -16.51
C GLU A 260 -2.16 7.21 -15.72
N CYS A 261 -0.92 6.89 -15.37
CA CYS A 261 0.00 7.83 -14.77
C CYS A 261 0.95 8.37 -15.85
N ILE A 262 0.88 9.67 -16.14
CA ILE A 262 1.65 10.33 -17.20
C ILE A 262 2.60 11.32 -16.56
N VAL A 263 3.91 11.05 -16.64
CA VAL A 263 4.96 11.98 -16.24
C VAL A 263 5.12 13.04 -17.35
N VAL A 264 4.83 14.30 -17.01
CA VAL A 264 4.77 15.40 -18.01
C VAL A 264 6.10 16.15 -18.12
N ARG A 265 6.88 16.29 -17.05
CA ARG A 265 8.14 17.06 -17.01
C ARG A 265 9.14 16.54 -15.99
N ASN A 266 10.43 16.68 -16.32
CA ASN A 266 11.63 16.69 -15.45
C ASN A 266 11.91 15.48 -14.54
N HIS A 267 11.15 14.40 -14.60
CA HIS A 267 11.44 13.18 -13.86
C HIS A 267 11.79 12.05 -14.83
N ASP A 268 12.89 11.37 -14.58
CA ASP A 268 13.27 10.18 -15.37
C ASP A 268 12.35 8.99 -15.12
N PHE A 269 11.56 9.04 -14.02
CA PHE A 269 10.54 8.05 -13.62
C PHE A 269 9.63 8.62 -12.53
N TYR A 270 8.52 7.94 -12.25
CA TYR A 270 7.52 8.34 -11.26
C TYR A 270 8.01 8.08 -9.84
N ASP A 271 8.74 9.05 -9.26
CA ASP A 271 9.31 8.98 -7.91
C ASP A 271 8.40 9.60 -6.83
N PHE A 272 8.89 9.63 -5.58
CA PHE A 272 8.14 10.17 -4.42
C PHE A 272 7.76 11.65 -4.60
N GLU A 273 8.65 12.49 -5.13
CA GLU A 273 8.37 13.92 -5.34
C GLU A 273 7.29 14.11 -6.39
N ALA A 274 7.36 13.34 -7.49
CA ALA A 274 6.34 13.32 -8.53
C ALA A 274 4.99 12.81 -8.01
N LYS A 275 4.98 11.82 -7.10
CA LYS A 275 3.75 11.24 -6.54
C LYS A 275 2.99 12.19 -5.60
N TYR A 276 3.68 12.98 -4.80
CA TYR A 276 3.06 13.67 -3.67
C TYR A 276 3.33 15.19 -3.58
N LEU A 277 4.34 15.71 -4.26
CA LEU A 277 4.77 17.10 -4.12
C LEU A 277 4.76 17.90 -5.43
N ALA A 278 4.87 17.24 -6.58
CA ALA A 278 4.99 17.89 -7.89
C ALA A 278 3.60 18.06 -8.55
N GLY A 279 2.87 19.10 -8.18
CA GLY A 279 1.47 19.33 -8.58
C GLY A 279 1.16 19.35 -10.09
N ASP A 280 2.09 19.77 -10.98
CA ASP A 280 1.88 19.88 -12.43
C ASP A 280 2.77 18.93 -13.26
N ASP A 281 3.63 18.13 -12.59
CA ASP A 281 4.60 17.28 -13.28
C ASP A 281 4.07 15.89 -13.60
N VAL A 282 2.94 15.50 -13.00
CA VAL A 282 2.26 14.23 -13.22
C VAL A 282 0.78 14.46 -13.49
N ARG A 283 0.28 13.89 -14.57
CA ARG A 283 -1.15 13.84 -14.90
C ARG A 283 -1.70 12.44 -14.60
N LEU A 284 -2.80 12.38 -13.88
CA LEU A 284 -3.52 11.16 -13.55
C LEU A 284 -4.83 11.14 -14.33
N ASP A 285 -4.92 10.30 -15.34
CA ASP A 285 -6.12 10.11 -16.16
C ASP A 285 -6.91 8.89 -15.71
N ALA A 286 -8.17 9.07 -15.30
CA ALA A 286 -9.10 8.00 -14.97
C ALA A 286 -10.48 8.32 -15.55
N PRO A 287 -11.00 7.56 -16.53
CA PRO A 287 -10.36 6.38 -17.14
C PRO A 287 -9.16 6.72 -18.04
N ALA A 288 -8.23 5.77 -18.17
CA ALA A 288 -7.17 5.84 -19.18
C ALA A 288 -7.74 5.72 -20.60
N ASP A 289 -7.13 6.42 -21.55
CA ASP A 289 -7.49 6.30 -22.98
C ASP A 289 -6.88 5.01 -23.55
N LEU A 290 -7.67 3.92 -23.51
CA LEU A 290 -7.28 2.57 -23.94
C LEU A 290 -8.32 1.97 -24.86
N PRO A 291 -7.91 1.13 -25.85
CA PRO A 291 -8.83 0.23 -26.53
C PRO A 291 -9.58 -0.67 -25.55
N ALA A 292 -10.87 -0.95 -25.83
CA ALA A 292 -11.72 -1.70 -24.89
C ALA A 292 -11.17 -3.08 -24.55
N ASP A 293 -10.63 -3.81 -25.52
CA ASP A 293 -10.02 -5.12 -25.34
C ASP A 293 -8.76 -5.08 -24.46
N VAL A 294 -7.97 -4.02 -24.55
CA VAL A 294 -6.80 -3.78 -23.69
C VAL A 294 -7.24 -3.46 -22.25
N ALA A 295 -8.24 -2.60 -22.10
CA ALA A 295 -8.80 -2.27 -20.80
C ALA A 295 -9.38 -3.52 -20.10
N ASP A 296 -10.14 -4.35 -20.82
CA ASP A 296 -10.70 -5.59 -20.30
C ASP A 296 -9.61 -6.62 -19.94
N ARG A 297 -8.54 -6.69 -20.73
CA ARG A 297 -7.38 -7.53 -20.42
C ARG A 297 -6.70 -7.09 -19.13
N ILE A 298 -6.44 -5.79 -18.95
CA ILE A 298 -5.83 -5.22 -17.73
C ILE A 298 -6.70 -5.51 -16.52
N ARG A 299 -8.01 -5.29 -16.61
CA ARG A 299 -8.96 -5.58 -15.52
C ARG A 299 -8.95 -7.07 -15.14
N SER A 300 -8.97 -7.96 -16.12
CA SER A 300 -8.91 -9.41 -15.90
C SER A 300 -7.59 -9.82 -15.23
N MET A 301 -6.47 -9.25 -15.67
CA MET A 301 -5.16 -9.51 -15.08
C MET A 301 -5.04 -8.94 -13.67
N ALA A 302 -5.65 -7.79 -13.39
CA ALA A 302 -5.66 -7.19 -12.05
C ALA A 302 -6.44 -8.07 -11.05
N ALA A 303 -7.62 -8.56 -11.44
CA ALA A 303 -8.37 -9.52 -10.62
C ALA A 303 -7.58 -10.82 -10.39
N ALA A 304 -6.97 -11.38 -11.44
CA ALA A 304 -6.16 -12.58 -11.33
C ALA A 304 -4.92 -12.40 -10.44
N ALA A 305 -4.29 -11.20 -10.46
CA ALA A 305 -3.16 -10.88 -9.59
C ALA A 305 -3.59 -10.77 -8.12
N PHE A 306 -4.72 -10.13 -7.86
CA PHE A 306 -5.33 -10.02 -6.54
C PHE A 306 -5.64 -11.41 -5.95
N ASP A 307 -6.32 -12.26 -6.73
CA ASP A 307 -6.70 -13.60 -6.29
C ASP A 307 -5.48 -14.51 -6.10
N ALA A 308 -4.49 -14.47 -7.01
CA ALA A 308 -3.27 -15.28 -6.92
C ALA A 308 -2.39 -14.89 -5.71
N ALA A 309 -2.41 -13.61 -5.33
CA ALA A 309 -1.72 -13.11 -4.16
C ALA A 309 -2.44 -13.44 -2.84
N GLY A 310 -3.70 -13.85 -2.90
CA GLY A 310 -4.57 -13.96 -1.73
C GLY A 310 -4.79 -12.60 -1.07
N CYS A 311 -4.91 -11.56 -1.87
CA CYS A 311 -5.27 -10.23 -1.39
C CYS A 311 -6.70 -10.21 -0.87
N GLU A 312 -6.97 -9.30 0.05
CA GLU A 312 -8.27 -9.08 0.67
C GLU A 312 -8.56 -7.58 0.74
N GLY A 313 -9.84 -7.21 0.73
CA GLY A 313 -10.33 -5.84 0.80
C GLY A 313 -10.01 -5.03 -0.43
N LEU A 314 -8.76 -4.59 -0.58
CA LEU A 314 -8.33 -3.74 -1.69
C LEU A 314 -6.92 -4.05 -2.15
N ALA A 315 -6.64 -3.73 -3.41
CA ALA A 315 -5.28 -3.57 -3.94
C ALA A 315 -5.29 -2.65 -5.17
N ARG A 316 -4.14 -2.09 -5.51
CA ARG A 316 -3.88 -1.49 -6.81
C ARG A 316 -2.83 -2.32 -7.53
N VAL A 317 -3.14 -2.75 -8.73
CA VAL A 317 -2.22 -3.48 -9.59
C VAL A 317 -1.72 -2.54 -10.67
N ASP A 318 -0.40 -2.40 -10.75
CA ASP A 318 0.28 -1.48 -11.66
C ASP A 318 0.90 -2.28 -12.82
N PHE A 319 0.74 -1.76 -14.03
CA PHE A 319 1.11 -2.43 -15.27
C PHE A 319 1.98 -1.55 -16.14
N PHE A 320 2.83 -2.19 -16.93
CA PHE A 320 3.38 -1.59 -18.15
C PHE A 320 2.62 -2.09 -19.38
N LEU A 321 2.07 -1.17 -20.16
CA LEU A 321 1.56 -1.43 -21.51
C LEU A 321 2.64 -1.03 -22.50
N THR A 322 3.32 -2.01 -23.10
CA THR A 322 4.40 -1.77 -24.06
C THR A 322 3.91 -1.23 -25.38
N ASP A 323 4.78 -0.59 -26.18
CA ASP A 323 4.46 -0.15 -27.53
C ASP A 323 4.08 -1.32 -28.46
N GLY A 324 4.51 -2.55 -28.14
CA GLY A 324 4.12 -3.77 -28.84
C GLY A 324 2.73 -4.30 -28.46
N GLY A 325 2.07 -3.69 -27.47
CA GLY A 325 0.76 -4.09 -26.97
C GLY A 325 0.81 -5.18 -25.88
N ASP A 326 1.99 -5.56 -25.39
CA ASP A 326 2.10 -6.48 -24.25
C ASP A 326 1.75 -5.76 -22.96
N VAL A 327 1.03 -6.44 -22.05
CA VAL A 327 0.73 -5.97 -20.71
C VAL A 327 1.54 -6.79 -19.71
N LEU A 328 2.39 -6.13 -18.92
CA LEU A 328 3.23 -6.76 -17.90
C LEU A 328 2.83 -6.24 -16.53
N VAL A 329 2.67 -7.11 -15.54
CA VAL A 329 2.47 -6.67 -14.15
C VAL A 329 3.79 -6.12 -13.62
N ASN A 330 3.75 -4.89 -13.11
CA ASN A 330 4.87 -4.22 -12.46
C ASN A 330 4.87 -4.50 -10.96
N GLU A 331 3.79 -4.08 -10.26
CA GLU A 331 3.66 -4.27 -8.82
C GLU A 331 2.21 -4.39 -8.38
N VAL A 332 2.01 -4.89 -7.14
CA VAL A 332 0.72 -4.96 -6.46
C VAL A 332 0.85 -4.23 -5.13
N ASN A 333 0.06 -3.18 -4.94
CA ASN A 333 0.05 -2.36 -3.73
C ASN A 333 -1.16 -2.74 -2.88
N THR A 334 -0.93 -3.34 -1.71
CA THR A 334 -2.00 -3.82 -0.81
C THR A 334 -2.65 -2.71 0.00
N MET A 335 -2.00 -1.54 0.11
CA MET A 335 -2.57 -0.30 0.62
C MET A 335 -2.14 0.86 -0.27
N PRO A 336 -2.80 1.07 -1.43
CA PRO A 336 -2.45 2.14 -2.35
C PRO A 336 -2.70 3.51 -1.73
N GLY A 337 -2.11 4.57 -2.33
CA GLY A 337 -2.42 5.94 -1.95
C GLY A 337 -3.94 6.17 -1.95
N PHE A 338 -4.47 6.68 -0.84
CA PHE A 338 -5.91 6.67 -0.56
C PHE A 338 -6.48 8.05 -0.26
N THR A 339 -5.80 9.15 -0.63
CA THR A 339 -6.43 10.49 -0.64
C THR A 339 -7.40 10.61 -1.82
N PRO A 340 -8.39 11.51 -1.78
CA PRO A 340 -9.32 11.71 -2.92
C PRO A 340 -8.62 12.06 -4.24
N SER A 341 -7.43 12.63 -4.19
CA SER A 341 -6.60 12.95 -5.37
C SER A 341 -5.76 11.79 -5.87
N SER A 342 -5.58 10.74 -5.07
CA SER A 342 -4.82 9.54 -5.43
C SER A 342 -5.52 8.75 -6.54
N MET A 343 -4.75 8.03 -7.36
CA MET A 343 -5.28 7.29 -8.51
C MET A 343 -6.33 6.24 -8.10
N PHE A 344 -6.12 5.51 -7.01
CA PHE A 344 -7.03 4.44 -6.59
C PHE A 344 -8.46 4.96 -6.33
N PRO A 345 -8.73 5.97 -5.48
CA PRO A 345 -10.07 6.51 -5.33
C PRO A 345 -10.62 7.17 -6.60
N ARG A 346 -9.77 7.81 -7.42
CA ARG A 346 -10.20 8.40 -8.71
C ARG A 346 -10.70 7.36 -9.69
N MET A 347 -10.03 6.22 -9.82
CA MET A 347 -10.48 5.11 -10.65
C MET A 347 -11.83 4.56 -10.19
N TRP A 348 -12.05 4.43 -8.87
CA TRP A 348 -13.33 3.99 -8.33
C TRP A 348 -14.43 5.02 -8.50
N ALA A 349 -14.12 6.31 -8.34
CA ALA A 349 -15.09 7.38 -8.64
C ALA A 349 -15.51 7.38 -10.11
N ALA A 350 -14.57 7.17 -11.04
CA ALA A 350 -14.85 7.00 -12.47
C ALA A 350 -15.63 5.70 -12.76
N THR A 351 -15.57 4.71 -11.89
CA THR A 351 -16.34 3.46 -11.96
C THR A 351 -17.75 3.61 -11.36
N GLY A 352 -18.00 4.68 -10.61
CA GLY A 352 -19.31 4.99 -10.01
C GLY A 352 -19.38 4.77 -8.49
N ILE A 353 -18.27 4.56 -7.80
CA ILE A 353 -18.18 4.47 -6.33
C ILE A 353 -17.49 5.72 -5.81
N SER A 354 -18.23 6.57 -5.09
CA SER A 354 -17.69 7.78 -4.48
C SER A 354 -16.70 7.47 -3.34
N TYR A 355 -15.90 8.45 -2.93
CA TYR A 355 -14.89 8.26 -1.88
C TYR A 355 -15.49 7.82 -0.52
N PRO A 356 -16.61 8.42 -0.02
CA PRO A 356 -17.27 7.91 1.18
C PRO A 356 -17.81 6.48 1.01
N GLU A 357 -18.43 6.16 -0.13
CA GLU A 357 -18.92 4.81 -0.42
C GLU A 357 -17.79 3.79 -0.48
N LEU A 358 -16.61 4.18 -1.00
CA LEU A 358 -15.43 3.32 -1.03
C LEU A 358 -14.93 2.99 0.38
N ILE A 359 -14.96 3.96 1.31
CA ILE A 359 -14.61 3.74 2.72
C ILE A 359 -15.63 2.80 3.37
N ASP A 360 -16.93 3.03 3.14
CA ASP A 360 -18.00 2.18 3.66
C ASP A 360 -17.85 0.73 3.18
N GLU A 361 -17.54 0.56 1.92
CA GLU A 361 -17.33 -0.73 1.28
C GLU A 361 -16.17 -1.50 1.94
N LEU A 362 -15.03 -0.84 2.13
CA LEU A 362 -13.85 -1.44 2.75
C LEU A 362 -14.09 -1.85 4.21
N VAL A 363 -14.81 -1.00 4.98
CA VAL A 363 -15.19 -1.34 6.36
C VAL A 363 -16.17 -2.51 6.37
N SER A 364 -17.13 -2.56 5.45
CA SER A 364 -18.10 -3.65 5.33
C SER A 364 -17.40 -4.98 5.02
N LEU A 365 -16.50 -5.01 4.04
CA LEU A 365 -15.70 -6.19 3.69
C LEU A 365 -14.90 -6.69 4.89
N ALA A 366 -14.27 -5.78 5.64
CA ALA A 366 -13.51 -6.14 6.84
C ALA A 366 -14.38 -6.74 7.94
N LEU A 367 -15.63 -6.28 8.10
CA LEU A 367 -16.58 -6.80 9.09
C LEU A 367 -17.12 -8.18 8.74
N GLU A 368 -17.19 -8.54 7.46
CA GLU A 368 -17.60 -9.87 7.01
C GLU A 368 -16.56 -10.95 7.29
N ARG A 369 -15.30 -10.55 7.46
CA ARG A 369 -14.20 -11.49 7.65
C ARG A 369 -14.33 -12.25 8.96
N ARG A 370 -13.99 -13.53 8.88
CA ARG A 370 -13.82 -14.33 10.10
C ARG A 370 -12.55 -13.87 10.81
N ALA A 371 -12.65 -13.71 12.12
CA ALA A 371 -11.47 -13.56 12.96
C ALA A 371 -10.70 -14.90 13.02
N GLY A 372 -9.37 -14.85 13.17
CA GLY A 372 -8.51 -16.03 13.27
C GLY A 372 -7.67 -16.30 12.02
N LEU A 373 -7.19 -17.53 11.86
CA LEU A 373 -6.33 -17.93 10.73
C LEU A 373 -6.98 -17.65 9.37
N ARG A 374 -6.24 -17.03 8.49
CA ARG A 374 -6.60 -16.64 7.12
C ARG A 374 -5.68 -17.30 6.10
#